data_9830bceb449a08b195bdb2c83518602d
#
_entry.id   9830bceb449a08b195bdb2c83518602d
#
_cell.length_a   1.000
_cell.length_b   1.000
_cell.length_c   1.000
_cell.angle_alpha   90.00
_cell.angle_beta   90.00
_cell.angle_gamma   90.00
#
_symmetry.space_group_name_H-M   'P 1'
#
loop_
_entity.id
_entity.type
_entity.pdbx_description
1 polymer ?
#
loop_
_entity_poly.entity_id
_entity_poly.type
_entity_poly.pdbx_seq_one_letter_code
_entity_poly.pdbx_strand_id
1 'polypeptide(L)'
;MVCYSVAGIIKNQMMEKKDLRIIFMGTPVFAVTTLKALVENSYHVVAVVTQPDKPVGRHGSVLQPSPVKQYALEHNLPVLQPEKMKDPAFLEALKGYRADLQVVVAFRMLPEVVWAMPRFGTFNVHAALLPLYRGAAPINWAVIN
;
A
#
# COMPACT_ATOMS: atom_id res chain seq x y z
N MET A 1 -2.38 -0.94 20.27
CA MET A 1 -2.28 -0.42 18.89
C MET A 1 -2.36 1.10 18.93
N VAL A 2 -1.41 1.75 18.33
CA VAL A 2 -1.32 3.21 18.34
C VAL A 2 -1.70 3.72 16.95
N CYS A 3 -2.55 4.73 16.89
CA CYS A 3 -2.95 5.36 15.64
C CYS A 3 -2.11 6.60 15.39
N TYR A 4 -1.51 6.68 14.20
CA TYR A 4 -0.74 7.84 13.78
C TYR A 4 -1.28 8.33 12.43
N SER A 5 -1.13 9.61 12.18
CA SER A 5 -1.34 10.14 10.85
C SER A 5 0.00 10.21 10.11
N VAL A 6 -0.04 10.05 8.79
CA VAL A 6 1.17 10.20 7.97
C VAL A 6 1.71 11.62 8.11
N ALA A 7 0.82 12.62 8.16
CA ALA A 7 1.23 14.01 8.38
C ALA A 7 1.97 14.20 9.70
N GLY A 8 1.55 13.51 10.77
CA GLY A 8 2.24 13.55 12.06
C GLY A 8 3.65 12.98 11.99
N ILE A 9 3.83 11.87 11.24
CA ILE A 9 5.16 11.28 11.04
C ILE A 9 6.07 12.25 10.31
N ILE A 10 5.59 12.86 9.24
CA ILE A 10 6.34 13.82 8.45
C ILE A 10 6.77 15.00 9.33
N LYS A 11 5.84 15.55 10.09
CA LYS A 11 6.11 16.68 10.98
C LYS A 11 7.14 16.31 12.04
N ASN A 12 6.99 15.16 12.70
CA ASN A 12 7.89 14.72 13.76
C ASN A 12 9.30 14.44 13.28
N GLN A 13 9.44 13.97 12.04
CA GLN A 13 10.74 13.63 11.46
C GLN A 13 11.32 14.77 10.60
N MET A 14 10.62 15.88 10.49
CA MET A 14 11.04 17.02 9.64
C MET A 14 11.27 16.61 8.19
N MET A 15 10.50 15.62 7.70
CA MET A 15 10.60 15.10 6.34
C MET A 15 9.60 15.77 5.40
N GLU A 16 10.02 16.00 4.16
CA GLU A 16 9.10 16.39 3.10
C GLU A 16 8.33 15.15 2.60
N LYS A 17 7.10 15.35 2.12
CA LYS A 17 6.27 14.27 1.56
C LYS A 17 7.00 13.50 0.45
N LYS A 18 7.73 14.22 -0.40
CA LYS A 18 8.47 13.62 -1.52
C LYS A 18 9.64 12.75 -1.06
N ASP A 19 10.14 12.97 0.15
CA ASP A 19 11.28 12.23 0.70
C ASP A 19 10.85 11.01 1.49
N LEU A 20 9.56 10.90 1.81
CA LEU A 20 8.99 9.74 2.49
C LEU A 20 8.66 8.68 1.45
N ARG A 21 9.44 7.62 1.41
CA ARG A 21 9.27 6.53 0.44
C ARG A 21 8.21 5.57 0.94
N ILE A 22 7.13 5.44 0.20
CA ILE A 22 5.97 4.64 0.60
C ILE A 22 5.78 3.47 -0.36
N ILE A 23 5.61 2.27 0.20
CA ILE A 23 5.11 1.11 -0.54
C ILE A 23 3.65 0.93 -0.16
N PHE A 24 2.78 0.88 -1.15
CA PHE A 24 1.35 0.66 -0.96
C PHE A 24 1.01 -0.79 -1.26
N MET A 25 0.19 -1.40 -0.40
CA MET A 25 -0.28 -2.78 -0.58
C MET A 25 -1.79 -2.83 -0.52
N GLY A 26 -2.42 -3.34 -1.56
CA GLY A 26 -3.88 -3.46 -1.58
C GLY A 26 -4.37 -4.12 -2.86
N THR A 27 -5.65 -4.47 -2.91
CA THR A 27 -6.22 -5.20 -4.03
C THR A 27 -7.57 -4.63 -4.51
N PRO A 28 -8.61 -4.51 -3.66
CA PRO A 28 -9.94 -4.16 -4.12
C PRO A 28 -10.10 -2.69 -4.51
N VAL A 29 -11.23 -2.39 -5.14
CA VAL A 29 -11.50 -1.04 -5.64
C VAL A 29 -11.44 0.03 -4.55
N PHE A 30 -11.89 -0.28 -3.33
CA PHE A 30 -11.82 0.73 -2.28
C PHE A 30 -10.39 1.03 -1.81
N ALA A 31 -9.44 0.12 -2.03
CA ALA A 31 -8.04 0.39 -1.77
C ALA A 31 -7.47 1.44 -2.73
N VAL A 32 -8.01 1.51 -3.94
CA VAL A 32 -7.61 2.53 -4.92
C VAL A 32 -7.85 3.94 -4.39
N THR A 33 -8.91 4.13 -3.63
CA THR A 33 -9.23 5.45 -3.03
C THR A 33 -8.08 5.95 -2.16
N THR A 34 -7.51 5.08 -1.34
CA THR A 34 -6.37 5.43 -0.49
C THR A 34 -5.11 5.68 -1.32
N LEU A 35 -4.83 4.80 -2.28
CA LEU A 35 -3.67 4.97 -3.16
C LEU A 35 -3.76 6.29 -3.94
N LYS A 36 -4.93 6.58 -4.48
CA LYS A 36 -5.19 7.83 -5.19
C LYS A 36 -4.96 9.05 -4.28
N ALA A 37 -5.44 8.97 -3.04
CA ALA A 37 -5.23 10.05 -2.08
C ALA A 37 -3.74 10.30 -1.82
N LEU A 38 -2.95 9.25 -1.70
CA LEU A 38 -1.50 9.38 -1.52
C LEU A 38 -0.85 10.04 -2.74
N VAL A 39 -1.17 9.58 -3.93
CA VAL A 39 -0.59 10.10 -5.18
C VAL A 39 -0.99 11.56 -5.39
N GLU A 40 -2.28 11.89 -5.23
CA GLU A 40 -2.79 13.25 -5.45
C GLU A 40 -2.28 14.26 -4.42
N ASN A 41 -1.91 13.79 -3.23
CA ASN A 41 -1.35 14.67 -2.20
C ASN A 41 0.18 14.71 -2.23
N SER A 42 0.77 14.30 -3.34
CA SER A 42 2.21 14.40 -3.61
C SER A 42 3.10 13.56 -2.69
N TYR A 43 2.56 12.49 -2.13
CA TYR A 43 3.38 11.51 -1.43
C TYR A 43 4.16 10.66 -2.45
N HIS A 44 5.36 10.26 -2.07
CA HIS A 44 6.21 9.48 -2.96
C HIS A 44 5.93 7.98 -2.81
N VAL A 45 4.99 7.47 -3.60
CA VAL A 45 4.70 6.03 -3.67
C VAL A 45 5.73 5.41 -4.60
N VAL A 46 6.65 4.62 -4.05
CA VAL A 46 7.76 4.04 -4.82
C VAL A 46 7.41 2.71 -5.45
N ALA A 47 6.44 1.98 -4.90
CA ALA A 47 5.99 0.71 -5.45
C ALA A 47 4.60 0.37 -4.91
N VAL A 48 3.91 -0.49 -5.64
CA VAL A 48 2.57 -0.97 -5.29
C VAL A 48 2.63 -2.49 -5.27
N VAL A 49 2.14 -3.10 -4.20
CA VAL A 49 2.02 -4.55 -4.08
C VAL A 49 0.54 -4.92 -4.12
N THR A 50 0.18 -5.83 -4.98
CA THR A 50 -1.21 -6.26 -5.13
C THR A 50 -1.26 -7.76 -5.42
N GLN A 51 -2.45 -8.34 -5.36
CA GLN A 51 -2.64 -9.76 -5.65
C GLN A 51 -2.31 -10.04 -7.12
N PRO A 52 -1.85 -11.27 -7.42
CA PRO A 52 -1.70 -11.68 -8.82
C PRO A 52 -2.98 -11.52 -9.61
N ASP A 53 -2.85 -11.35 -10.92
CA ASP A 53 -4.00 -11.24 -11.80
C ASP A 53 -4.89 -12.48 -11.65
N LYS A 54 -6.20 -12.29 -11.65
CA LYS A 54 -7.17 -13.38 -11.48
C LYS A 54 -7.64 -13.91 -12.83
N PRO A 55 -7.68 -15.24 -12.99
CA PRO A 55 -8.34 -15.80 -14.17
C PRO A 55 -9.84 -15.52 -14.10
N VAL A 56 -10.37 -14.95 -15.19
CA VAL A 56 -11.80 -14.65 -15.32
C VAL A 56 -12.28 -15.14 -16.69
N GLY A 57 -13.59 -15.14 -16.89
CA GLY A 57 -14.21 -15.61 -18.12
C GLY A 57 -14.36 -17.12 -18.13
N ARG A 58 -14.79 -17.68 -19.29
CA ARG A 58 -14.97 -19.12 -19.46
C ARG A 58 -13.62 -19.83 -19.28
N HIS A 59 -13.60 -20.80 -18.36
CA HIS A 59 -12.43 -21.63 -18.09
C HIS A 59 -11.16 -20.83 -17.71
N GLY A 60 -11.32 -19.61 -17.17
CA GLY A 60 -10.17 -18.80 -16.78
C GLY A 60 -9.30 -18.37 -17.94
N SER A 61 -9.90 -18.15 -19.11
CA SER A 61 -9.18 -17.84 -20.35
C SER A 61 -8.58 -16.44 -20.39
N VAL A 62 -8.99 -15.54 -19.50
CA VAL A 62 -8.51 -14.16 -19.45
C VAL A 62 -7.97 -13.84 -18.05
N LEU A 63 -6.81 -13.21 -17.99
CA LEU A 63 -6.25 -12.72 -16.74
C LEU A 63 -6.67 -11.28 -16.53
N GLN A 64 -7.31 -10.99 -15.39
CA GLN A 64 -7.76 -9.65 -15.05
C GLN A 64 -6.91 -9.08 -13.93
N PRO A 65 -6.27 -7.92 -14.14
CA PRO A 65 -5.52 -7.25 -13.08
C PRO A 65 -6.45 -6.68 -12.01
N SER A 66 -5.94 -6.55 -10.79
CA SER A 66 -6.69 -5.91 -9.72
C SER A 66 -6.93 -4.43 -10.02
N PRO A 67 -7.97 -3.82 -9.43
CA PRO A 67 -8.17 -2.37 -9.56
C PRO A 67 -6.95 -1.56 -9.15
N VAL A 68 -6.23 -2.00 -8.10
CA VAL A 68 -5.02 -1.33 -7.65
C VAL A 68 -3.92 -1.41 -8.70
N LYS A 69 -3.74 -2.57 -9.34
CA LYS A 69 -2.76 -2.71 -10.43
C LYS A 69 -3.11 -1.80 -11.61
N GLN A 70 -4.39 -1.75 -11.98
CA GLN A 70 -4.84 -0.90 -13.08
C GLN A 70 -4.50 0.57 -12.82
N TYR A 71 -4.77 1.05 -11.61
CA TYR A 71 -4.44 2.42 -11.24
C TYR A 71 -2.92 2.65 -11.27
N ALA A 72 -2.14 1.71 -10.73
CA ALA A 72 -0.68 1.83 -10.70
C ALA A 72 -0.09 1.91 -12.11
N LEU A 73 -0.58 1.09 -13.03
CA LEU A 73 -0.13 1.12 -14.42
C LEU A 73 -0.46 2.45 -15.11
N GLU A 74 -1.63 3.00 -14.84
CA GLU A 74 -2.05 4.29 -15.39
C GLU A 74 -1.17 5.45 -14.90
N HIS A 75 -0.56 5.30 -13.73
CA HIS A 75 0.26 6.34 -13.11
C HIS A 75 1.75 5.99 -13.12
N ASN A 76 2.14 4.97 -13.89
CA ASN A 76 3.53 4.55 -14.06
C ASN A 76 4.21 4.17 -12.74
N LEU A 77 3.45 3.56 -11.82
CA LEU A 77 3.99 3.07 -10.56
C LEU A 77 4.46 1.63 -10.71
N PRO A 78 5.64 1.26 -10.18
CA PRO A 78 6.08 -0.13 -10.18
C PRO A 78 5.10 -1.03 -9.44
N VAL A 79 4.85 -2.24 -9.99
CA VAL A 79 3.88 -3.19 -9.43
C VAL A 79 4.59 -4.48 -9.07
N LEU A 80 4.35 -4.99 -7.87
CA LEU A 80 4.80 -6.30 -7.41
C LEU A 80 3.58 -7.17 -7.13
N GLN A 81 3.60 -8.40 -7.61
CA GLN A 81 2.47 -9.33 -7.48
C GLN A 81 2.94 -10.69 -6.94
N PRO A 82 3.41 -10.74 -5.69
CA PRO A 82 3.93 -12.00 -5.14
C PRO A 82 2.80 -13.00 -4.89
N GLU A 83 3.04 -14.25 -5.24
CA GLU A 83 2.13 -15.33 -4.87
C GLU A 83 2.32 -15.67 -3.40
N LYS A 84 3.54 -15.63 -2.92
CA LYS A 84 3.90 -15.89 -1.52
C LYS A 84 4.64 -14.70 -0.94
N MET A 85 4.18 -14.22 0.21
CA MET A 85 4.78 -13.05 0.86
C MET A 85 6.19 -13.32 1.40
N LYS A 86 6.56 -14.58 1.58
CA LYS A 86 7.91 -14.96 2.04
C LYS A 86 8.84 -15.34 0.90
N ASP A 87 8.43 -15.17 -0.35
CA ASP A 87 9.27 -15.46 -1.50
C ASP A 87 10.55 -14.61 -1.43
N PRO A 88 11.76 -15.24 -1.46
CA PRO A 88 13.00 -14.48 -1.39
C PRO A 88 13.15 -13.41 -2.47
N ALA A 89 12.70 -13.68 -3.68
CA ALA A 89 12.77 -12.70 -4.77
C ALA A 89 11.90 -11.47 -4.48
N PHE A 90 10.72 -11.69 -3.92
CA PHE A 90 9.84 -10.59 -3.50
C PHE A 90 10.45 -9.78 -2.37
N LEU A 91 11.01 -10.45 -1.35
CA LEU A 91 11.63 -9.77 -0.22
C LEU A 91 12.82 -8.92 -0.66
N GLU A 92 13.63 -9.42 -1.58
CA GLU A 92 14.75 -8.66 -2.15
C GLU A 92 14.27 -7.43 -2.93
N ALA A 93 13.25 -7.60 -3.76
CA ALA A 93 12.67 -6.48 -4.50
C ALA A 93 12.10 -5.42 -3.55
N LEU A 94 11.38 -5.87 -2.52
CA LEU A 94 10.78 -4.98 -1.53
C LEU A 94 11.86 -4.19 -0.78
N LYS A 95 12.90 -4.86 -0.35
CA LYS A 95 14.03 -4.24 0.33
C LYS A 95 14.73 -3.21 -0.55
N GLY A 96 14.86 -3.50 -1.83
CA GLY A 96 15.51 -2.63 -2.80
C GLY A 96 14.81 -1.28 -2.97
N TYR A 97 13.52 -1.19 -2.70
CA TYR A 97 12.80 0.08 -2.76
C TYR A 97 13.07 0.98 -1.56
N ARG A 98 13.69 0.47 -0.49
CA ARG A 98 14.06 1.25 0.70
C ARG A 98 12.91 2.10 1.24
N ALA A 99 11.77 1.46 1.45
CA ALA A 99 10.59 2.16 1.94
C ALA A 99 10.80 2.65 3.37
N ASP A 100 10.35 3.87 3.62
CA ASP A 100 10.27 4.40 4.98
C ASP A 100 8.99 3.94 5.67
N LEU A 101 7.96 3.68 4.87
CA LEU A 101 6.63 3.38 5.34
C LEU A 101 5.93 2.42 4.39
N GLN A 102 5.18 1.47 4.93
CA GLN A 102 4.26 0.64 4.15
C GLN A 102 2.84 0.95 4.55
N VAL A 103 1.97 1.09 3.56
CA VAL A 103 0.55 1.38 3.77
C VAL A 103 -0.24 0.21 3.22
N VAL A 104 -1.05 -0.42 4.06
CA VAL A 104 -1.80 -1.63 3.70
C VAL A 104 -3.29 -1.35 3.79
N VAL A 105 -4.02 -1.68 2.72
CA VAL A 105 -5.48 -1.56 2.67
C VAL A 105 -6.06 -2.84 2.10
N ALA A 106 -6.78 -3.59 2.93
CA ALA A 106 -7.46 -4.82 2.49
C ALA A 106 -6.54 -5.73 1.68
N PHE A 107 -5.45 -6.12 2.30
CA PHE A 107 -4.49 -7.03 1.71
C PHE A 107 -4.36 -8.27 2.60
N ARG A 108 -3.65 -9.29 2.12
CA ARG A 108 -3.43 -10.51 2.89
C ARG A 108 -2.58 -10.24 4.14
N MET A 109 -2.59 -11.17 5.08
CA MET A 109 -1.78 -11.05 6.29
C MET A 109 -0.29 -11.02 5.93
N LEU A 110 0.43 -10.07 6.52
CA LEU A 110 1.85 -9.90 6.26
C LEU A 110 2.69 -10.65 7.30
N PRO A 111 3.74 -11.38 6.88
CA PRO A 111 4.70 -11.92 7.84
C PRO A 111 5.54 -10.80 8.44
N GLU A 112 6.12 -11.06 9.61
CA GLU A 112 6.93 -10.07 10.31
C GLU A 112 8.07 -9.52 9.45
N VAL A 113 8.71 -10.36 8.66
CA VAL A 113 9.81 -9.95 7.78
C VAL A 113 9.38 -8.85 6.82
N VAL A 114 8.10 -8.80 6.46
CA VAL A 114 7.56 -7.76 5.58
C VAL A 114 7.13 -6.53 6.35
N TRP A 115 6.29 -6.69 7.39
CA TRP A 115 5.75 -5.50 8.07
C TRP A 115 6.77 -4.80 8.96
N ALA A 116 7.82 -5.48 9.38
CA ALA A 116 8.89 -4.87 10.18
C ALA A 116 10.00 -4.24 9.35
N MET A 117 9.97 -4.41 8.03
CA MET A 117 11.03 -3.96 7.14
C MET A 117 11.18 -2.42 7.06
N PRO A 118 10.08 -1.64 6.93
CA PRO A 118 10.23 -0.20 6.78
C PRO A 118 10.69 0.49 8.06
N ARG A 119 11.43 1.56 7.89
CA ARG A 119 11.99 2.35 8.98
C ARG A 119 10.92 2.87 9.96
N PHE A 120 9.77 3.30 9.45
CA PHE A 120 8.66 3.80 10.27
C PHE A 120 7.54 2.78 10.45
N GLY A 121 7.75 1.55 9.98
CA GLY A 121 6.78 0.47 10.16
C GLY A 121 5.73 0.39 9.07
N THR A 122 4.69 -0.37 9.35
CA THR A 122 3.61 -0.65 8.41
C THR A 122 2.29 -0.23 9.03
N PHE A 123 1.50 0.52 8.27
CA PHE A 123 0.22 1.04 8.72
C PHE A 123 -0.90 0.38 7.95
N ASN A 124 -1.93 -0.08 8.67
CA ASN A 124 -3.12 -0.66 8.08
C ASN A 124 -4.26 0.34 8.16
N VAL A 125 -4.87 0.66 7.01
CA VAL A 125 -6.04 1.52 6.96
C VAL A 125 -7.26 0.69 7.34
N HIS A 126 -7.99 1.13 8.35
CA HIS A 126 -9.18 0.44 8.82
C HIS A 126 -10.35 0.67 7.87
N ALA A 127 -10.64 -0.35 7.04
CA ALA A 127 -11.72 -0.26 6.06
C ALA A 127 -13.08 0.07 6.69
N ALA A 128 -13.31 -0.41 7.91
CA ALA A 128 -14.56 -0.15 8.62
C ALA A 128 -14.81 1.33 8.86
N LEU A 129 -13.78 2.16 8.83
CA LEU A 129 -13.91 3.60 9.05
C LEU A 129 -14.11 4.38 7.75
N LEU A 130 -13.92 3.74 6.60
CA LEU A 130 -14.02 4.42 5.30
C LEU A 130 -15.35 5.14 5.08
N PRO A 131 -16.51 4.57 5.42
CA PRO A 131 -17.78 5.28 5.25
C PRO A 131 -17.89 6.56 6.09
N LEU A 132 -17.06 6.69 7.12
CA LEU A 132 -17.04 7.87 7.99
C LEU A 132 -16.19 9.00 7.42
N TYR A 133 -15.36 8.69 6.42
CA TYR A 133 -14.47 9.67 5.78
C TYR A 133 -15.13 10.26 4.55
N ARG A 134 -16.13 11.07 4.78
CA ARG A 134 -16.80 11.78 3.70
C ARG A 134 -16.22 13.18 3.62
N GLY A 135 -15.34 13.36 2.63
CA GLY A 135 -14.74 14.65 2.40
C GLY A 135 -13.52 14.93 3.26
N ALA A 136 -13.60 15.89 4.18
CA ALA A 136 -12.42 16.43 4.85
C ALA A 136 -11.89 15.65 6.05
N ALA A 137 -12.52 14.54 6.44
CA ALA A 137 -12.08 13.78 7.61
C ALA A 137 -10.72 13.12 7.33
N PRO A 138 -9.76 13.18 8.28
CA PRO A 138 -8.45 12.57 8.08
C PRO A 138 -8.56 11.05 8.13
N ILE A 139 -7.69 10.38 7.38
CA ILE A 139 -7.57 8.93 7.41
C ILE A 139 -6.84 8.53 8.69
N ASN A 140 -7.43 7.64 9.46
CA ASN A 140 -6.78 7.09 10.65
C ASN A 140 -5.95 5.86 10.28
N TRP A 141 -4.74 5.84 10.75
CA TRP A 141 -3.77 4.79 10.48
C TRP A 141 -3.48 4.03 11.77
N ALA A 142 -3.34 2.71 11.69
CA ALA A 142 -2.95 1.89 12.82
C ALA A 142 -1.66 1.15 12.50
N VAL A 143 -0.73 1.15 13.44
CA VAL A 143 0.53 0.42 13.30
C VAL A 143 0.27 -1.07 13.47
N ILE A 144 0.82 -1.88 12.57
CA ILE A 144 0.79 -3.34 12.67
C ILE A 144 1.98 -3.76 13.52
N ASN A 145 1.70 -4.50 14.59
CA ASN A 145 2.73 -5.06 15.45
C ASN A 145 2.86 -6.56 15.23
#